data_88b36cd12f90cc4627468c8483401c84
#
_entry.id   88b36cd12f90cc4627468c8483401c84
#
_cell.length_a   1.000
_cell.length_b   1.000
_cell.length_c   1.000
_cell.angle_alpha   90.00
_cell.angle_beta   90.00
_cell.angle_gamma   90.00
#
_symmetry.space_group_name_H-M   'P 1'
#
loop_
_entity.id
_entity.type
_entity.pdbx_description
1 polymer ?
#
loop_
_entity_poly.entity_id
_entity_poly.type
_entity_poly.pdbx_seq_one_letter_code
_entity_poly.pdbx_strand_id
1 'polypeptide(L)'
;MTQYARPDSDVSDGSWVNQAGSNTNLYQSIDEADGENDSDYVISTDSSSSSDTMEVGLSDISDPQSSSSHIVRYRAKGSDPSGFYGIPSLTVSLRQGSTQIATATNSSLTTSFADYNFTLSSSEANAITDYSDLRLRFVLSIIHISEPTRPY
;
A
#
# COMPACT_ATOMS: atom_id res chain seq x y z
N MET A 1 -4.93 -16.11 -19.13
CA MET A 1 -5.92 -15.05 -18.85
C MET A 1 -5.41 -14.22 -17.66
N THR A 2 -5.45 -12.91 -17.80
CA THR A 2 -5.05 -12.02 -16.69
C THR A 2 -6.14 -12.01 -15.62
N GLN A 3 -5.76 -12.18 -14.35
CA GLN A 3 -6.65 -12.09 -13.21
C GLN A 3 -6.28 -10.86 -12.37
N TYR A 4 -7.25 -10.29 -11.70
CA TYR A 4 -7.06 -9.13 -10.83
C TYR A 4 -7.61 -9.44 -9.44
N ALA A 5 -6.73 -9.51 -8.46
CA ALA A 5 -7.10 -9.51 -7.05
C ALA A 5 -7.22 -8.04 -6.61
N ARG A 6 -8.39 -7.65 -6.11
CA ARG A 6 -8.68 -6.30 -5.66
C ARG A 6 -9.04 -6.30 -4.18
N PRO A 7 -8.82 -5.18 -3.48
CA PRO A 7 -9.30 -5.07 -2.11
C PRO A 7 -10.79 -5.42 -2.00
N ASP A 8 -11.14 -6.27 -1.04
CA ASP A 8 -12.53 -6.69 -0.81
C ASP A 8 -12.90 -6.72 0.68
N SER A 9 -11.94 -6.47 1.56
CA SER A 9 -12.16 -6.47 2.99
C SER A 9 -11.09 -5.66 3.73
N ASP A 10 -11.44 -5.11 4.88
CA ASP A 10 -10.46 -4.52 5.80
C ASP A 10 -9.91 -5.60 6.73
N VAL A 11 -8.59 -5.62 6.91
CA VAL A 11 -7.91 -6.46 7.90
C VAL A 11 -7.50 -5.63 9.11
N SER A 12 -6.90 -4.46 8.87
CA SER A 12 -6.60 -3.48 9.92
C SER A 12 -6.59 -2.08 9.32
N ASP A 13 -7.03 -1.11 10.08
CA ASP A 13 -7.19 0.27 9.62
C ASP A 13 -6.10 1.22 10.13
N GLY A 14 -5.43 0.90 11.26
CA GLY A 14 -4.48 1.82 11.86
C GLY A 14 -5.11 3.17 12.14
N SER A 15 -4.42 4.24 11.75
CA SER A 15 -4.97 5.61 11.75
C SER A 15 -5.42 6.08 10.37
N TRP A 16 -5.65 5.15 9.45
CA TRP A 16 -6.13 5.47 8.11
C TRP A 16 -7.63 5.68 8.10
N VAL A 17 -8.06 6.61 7.24
CA VAL A 17 -9.47 6.93 7.01
C VAL A 17 -9.70 7.11 5.51
N ASN A 18 -10.97 7.00 5.10
CA ASN A 18 -11.35 7.34 3.74
C ASN A 18 -11.51 8.88 3.60
N GLN A 19 -11.81 9.36 2.40
CA GLN A 19 -11.97 10.79 2.12
C GLN A 19 -13.09 11.46 2.94
N ALA A 20 -14.03 10.70 3.49
CA ALA A 20 -15.09 11.21 4.37
C ALA A 20 -14.69 11.21 5.86
N GLY A 21 -13.48 10.75 6.19
CA GLY A 21 -12.99 10.67 7.56
C GLY A 21 -13.43 9.43 8.34
N SER A 22 -13.95 8.40 7.66
CA SER A 22 -14.34 7.14 8.27
C SER A 22 -13.20 6.11 8.19
N ASN A 23 -13.04 5.32 9.23
CA ASN A 23 -12.08 4.22 9.29
C ASN A 23 -12.73 2.83 9.07
N THR A 24 -13.91 2.79 8.49
CA THR A 24 -14.62 1.55 8.19
C THR A 24 -14.76 1.35 6.70
N ASN A 25 -14.67 0.12 6.23
CA ASN A 25 -14.76 -0.25 4.82
C ASN A 25 -13.77 0.53 3.95
N LEU A 26 -12.53 0.65 4.41
CA LEU A 26 -11.48 1.38 3.70
C LEU A 26 -11.20 0.77 2.33
N TYR A 27 -11.34 -0.55 2.21
CA TYR A 27 -11.16 -1.26 0.96
C TYR A 27 -12.04 -0.72 -0.18
N GLN A 28 -13.25 -0.21 0.14
CA GLN A 28 -14.18 0.32 -0.86
C GLN A 28 -13.68 1.58 -1.55
N SER A 29 -12.73 2.28 -0.93
CA SER A 29 -12.13 3.48 -1.53
C SER A 29 -10.88 3.18 -2.37
N ILE A 30 -10.53 1.90 -2.54
CA ILE A 30 -9.35 1.48 -3.30
C ILE A 30 -9.61 0.18 -4.09
N ASP A 31 -10.86 -0.17 -4.35
CA ASP A 31 -11.26 -1.41 -5.03
C ASP A 31 -11.65 -1.24 -6.50
N GLU A 32 -11.42 -0.08 -7.09
CA GLU A 32 -11.88 0.25 -8.43
C GLU A 32 -11.53 -0.81 -9.47
N ALA A 33 -12.56 -1.24 -10.20
CA ALA A 33 -12.40 -2.25 -11.23
C ALA A 33 -11.86 -1.67 -12.53
N ASP A 34 -12.26 -0.45 -12.87
CA ASP A 34 -11.95 0.19 -14.12
C ASP A 34 -11.64 1.68 -13.89
N GLY A 35 -10.44 2.06 -14.28
CA GLY A 35 -10.03 3.46 -14.25
C GLY A 35 -9.56 3.94 -12.87
N GLU A 36 -9.13 5.17 -12.88
CA GLU A 36 -8.60 5.85 -11.70
C GLU A 36 -9.65 6.79 -11.14
N ASN A 37 -9.80 6.78 -9.83
CA ASN A 37 -10.70 7.71 -9.14
C ASN A 37 -9.95 8.45 -8.03
N ASP A 38 -9.32 9.54 -8.36
CA ASP A 38 -8.54 10.36 -7.41
C ASP A 38 -9.43 11.09 -6.39
N SER A 39 -10.75 11.00 -6.53
CA SER A 39 -11.71 11.55 -5.56
C SER A 39 -12.08 10.53 -4.47
N ASP A 40 -11.76 9.26 -4.65
CA ASP A 40 -11.99 8.18 -3.70
C ASP A 40 -10.66 7.60 -3.26
N TYR A 41 -10.30 7.77 -2.01
CA TYR A 41 -8.98 7.42 -1.52
C TYR A 41 -8.99 7.14 -0.02
N VAL A 42 -7.92 6.53 0.44
CA VAL A 42 -7.61 6.42 1.87
C VAL A 42 -6.40 7.29 2.20
N ILE A 43 -6.38 7.82 3.41
CA ILE A 43 -5.31 8.70 3.89
C ILE A 43 -4.95 8.35 5.32
N SER A 44 -3.66 8.35 5.63
CA SER A 44 -3.19 8.27 7.01
C SER A 44 -3.41 9.61 7.71
N THR A 45 -3.98 9.56 8.90
CA THR A 45 -4.15 10.74 9.76
C THR A 45 -3.05 10.84 10.81
N ASP A 46 -2.12 9.89 10.84
CA ASP A 46 -1.00 9.94 11.77
C ASP A 46 0.01 10.98 11.31
N SER A 47 0.12 12.06 12.07
CA SER A 47 1.11 13.11 11.87
C SER A 47 2.34 12.95 12.78
N SER A 48 2.40 11.85 13.53
CA SER A 48 3.53 11.58 14.41
C SER A 48 4.72 11.00 13.65
N SER A 49 5.84 10.85 14.32
CA SER A 49 7.07 10.31 13.75
C SER A 49 7.09 8.78 13.62
N SER A 50 5.99 8.13 13.94
CA SER A 50 5.88 6.68 13.87
C SER A 50 5.32 6.24 12.54
N SER A 51 5.35 4.95 12.30
CA SER A 51 4.72 4.34 11.13
C SER A 51 3.22 4.14 11.35
N ASP A 52 2.43 4.29 10.31
CA ASP A 52 1.01 4.01 10.30
C ASP A 52 0.72 2.91 9.29
N THR A 53 0.03 1.86 9.74
CA THR A 53 -0.17 0.64 8.96
C THR A 53 -1.65 0.40 8.70
N MET A 54 -1.97 0.15 7.43
CA MET A 54 -3.28 -0.33 6.97
C MET A 54 -3.09 -1.65 6.23
N GLU A 55 -4.02 -2.58 6.38
CA GLU A 55 -4.00 -3.84 5.65
C GLU A 55 -5.40 -4.19 5.16
N VAL A 56 -5.49 -4.61 3.90
CA VAL A 56 -6.73 -5.03 3.25
C VAL A 56 -6.59 -6.46 2.73
N GLY A 57 -7.68 -7.20 2.78
CA GLY A 57 -7.79 -8.49 2.09
C GLY A 57 -8.07 -8.27 0.62
N LEU A 58 -7.62 -9.21 -0.20
CA LEU A 58 -7.84 -9.19 -1.63
C LEU A 58 -8.85 -10.27 -2.04
N SER A 59 -9.60 -10.00 -3.08
CA SER A 59 -10.52 -10.96 -3.67
C SER A 59 -9.79 -12.21 -4.15
N ASP A 60 -10.48 -13.34 -4.07
CA ASP A 60 -9.94 -14.63 -4.47
C ASP A 60 -9.62 -14.66 -5.96
N ILE A 61 -8.47 -15.21 -6.28
CA ILE A 61 -8.08 -15.53 -7.66
C ILE A 61 -7.61 -16.99 -7.71
N SER A 62 -7.62 -17.56 -8.89
CA SER A 62 -7.12 -18.92 -9.09
C SER A 62 -5.61 -18.92 -9.21
N ASP A 63 -4.98 -20.00 -8.75
CA ASP A 63 -3.55 -20.21 -8.95
C ASP A 63 -3.23 -20.18 -10.46
N PRO A 64 -2.41 -19.25 -10.93
CA PRO A 64 -2.09 -19.13 -12.36
C PRO A 64 -1.16 -20.24 -12.86
N GLN A 65 -0.70 -21.13 -11.99
CA GLN A 65 0.24 -22.22 -12.32
C GLN A 65 1.53 -21.70 -12.98
N SER A 66 1.95 -20.52 -12.58
CA SER A 66 3.10 -19.81 -13.14
C SER A 66 3.77 -18.96 -12.06
N SER A 67 5.08 -18.83 -12.15
CA SER A 67 5.86 -17.95 -11.27
C SER A 67 6.21 -16.60 -11.92
N SER A 68 5.65 -16.32 -13.08
CA SER A 68 5.93 -15.08 -13.82
C SER A 68 4.71 -14.14 -13.83
N SER A 69 4.99 -12.87 -14.07
CA SER A 69 3.97 -11.85 -14.31
C SER A 69 3.03 -11.59 -13.11
N HIS A 70 3.52 -11.78 -11.90
CA HIS A 70 2.83 -11.34 -10.69
C HIS A 70 3.24 -9.89 -10.41
N ILE A 71 2.29 -8.98 -10.52
CA ILE A 71 2.55 -7.53 -10.40
C ILE A 71 1.62 -6.95 -9.34
N VAL A 72 2.20 -6.24 -8.39
CA VAL A 72 1.45 -5.40 -7.46
C VAL A 72 1.41 -3.98 -8.03
N ARG A 73 0.21 -3.42 -8.16
CA ARG A 73 -0.01 -2.07 -8.65
C ARG A 73 -0.75 -1.25 -7.62
N TYR A 74 -0.38 -0.01 -7.49
CA TYR A 74 -1.06 0.94 -6.61
C TYR A 74 -0.91 2.35 -7.13
N ARG A 75 -1.82 3.22 -6.71
CA ARG A 75 -1.81 4.63 -7.05
C ARG A 75 -1.75 5.43 -5.76
N ALA A 76 -0.82 6.36 -5.69
CA ALA A 76 -0.56 7.09 -4.46
C ALA A 76 -0.03 8.49 -4.71
N LYS A 77 -0.14 9.34 -3.71
CA LYS A 77 0.57 10.60 -3.60
C LYS A 77 1.06 10.79 -2.18
N GLY A 78 2.06 11.62 -2.01
CA GLY A 78 2.57 12.02 -0.70
C GLY A 78 2.32 13.50 -0.45
N SER A 79 2.21 13.88 0.80
CA SER A 79 2.13 15.28 1.20
C SER A 79 2.84 15.51 2.53
N ASP A 80 3.36 16.70 2.68
CA ASP A 80 3.90 17.21 3.95
C ASP A 80 3.24 18.56 4.26
N PRO A 81 2.03 18.55 4.85
CA PRO A 81 1.33 19.79 5.14
C PRO A 81 2.07 20.71 6.11
N SER A 82 2.96 20.16 6.92
CA SER A 82 3.75 20.95 7.88
C SER A 82 4.97 21.60 7.26
N GLY A 83 5.51 21.04 6.17
CA GLY A 83 6.77 21.43 5.56
C GLY A 83 8.02 21.10 6.37
N PHE A 84 7.89 20.34 7.47
CA PHE A 84 8.98 20.04 8.38
C PHE A 84 9.58 18.64 8.21
N TYR A 85 8.79 17.68 7.75
CA TYR A 85 9.18 16.27 7.77
C TYR A 85 9.50 15.71 6.39
N GLY A 86 9.17 16.45 5.34
CA GLY A 86 9.27 15.96 3.98
C GLY A 86 8.15 14.99 3.62
N ILE A 87 8.14 14.53 2.38
CA ILE A 87 7.16 13.57 1.91
C ILE A 87 7.49 12.21 2.51
N PRO A 88 6.51 11.54 3.15
CA PRO A 88 6.76 10.24 3.76
C PRO A 88 7.05 9.17 2.72
N SER A 89 7.67 8.07 3.16
CA SER A 89 7.80 6.88 2.34
C SER A 89 6.62 5.93 2.56
N LEU A 90 6.23 5.22 1.50
CA LEU A 90 5.19 4.22 1.54
C LEU A 90 5.79 2.84 1.22
N THR A 91 5.64 1.90 2.13
CA THR A 91 5.98 0.50 1.91
C THR A 91 4.71 -0.27 1.61
N VAL A 92 4.69 -0.97 0.47
CA VAL A 92 3.58 -1.83 0.07
C VAL A 92 4.07 -3.26 0.08
N SER A 93 3.37 -4.13 0.79
CA SER A 93 3.72 -5.54 0.94
C SER A 93 2.57 -6.42 0.50
N LEU A 94 2.86 -7.41 -0.35
CA LEU A 94 1.94 -8.50 -0.61
C LEU A 94 2.15 -9.57 0.46
N ARG A 95 1.07 -10.01 1.07
CA ARG A 95 1.08 -11.00 2.15
C ARG A 95 0.11 -12.13 1.83
N GLN A 96 0.44 -13.32 2.31
CA GLN A 96 -0.49 -14.44 2.40
C GLN A 96 -0.78 -14.66 3.87
N GLY A 97 -2.01 -14.38 4.30
CA GLY A 97 -2.31 -14.30 5.72
C GLY A 97 -1.38 -13.30 6.40
N SER A 98 -0.67 -13.73 7.43
CA SER A 98 0.32 -12.91 8.16
C SER A 98 1.76 -13.04 7.62
N THR A 99 1.97 -13.81 6.56
CA THR A 99 3.31 -14.03 6.00
C THR A 99 3.59 -13.08 4.85
N GLN A 100 4.70 -12.36 4.91
CA GLN A 100 5.11 -11.48 3.81
C GLN A 100 5.63 -12.30 2.64
N ILE A 101 5.09 -12.03 1.46
CA ILE A 101 5.53 -12.64 0.19
C ILE A 101 6.51 -11.73 -0.53
N ALA A 102 6.17 -10.46 -0.69
CA ALA A 102 6.99 -9.47 -1.38
C ALA A 102 6.74 -8.09 -0.80
N THR A 103 7.72 -7.21 -0.91
CA THR A 103 7.61 -5.84 -0.40
C THR A 103 8.41 -4.88 -1.28
N ALA A 104 7.93 -3.65 -1.37
CA ALA A 104 8.66 -2.56 -2.00
C ALA A 104 8.38 -1.26 -1.25
N THR A 105 9.42 -0.44 -1.07
CA THR A 105 9.31 0.86 -0.44
C THR A 105 9.50 1.95 -1.48
N ASN A 106 8.58 2.90 -1.52
CA ASN A 106 8.67 4.10 -2.34
C ASN A 106 8.97 5.30 -1.42
N SER A 107 10.18 5.83 -1.53
CA SER A 107 10.64 7.01 -0.80
C SER A 107 10.56 8.30 -1.63
N SER A 108 9.99 8.23 -2.82
CA SER A 108 9.93 9.34 -3.79
C SER A 108 8.51 9.59 -4.29
N LEU A 109 7.52 9.49 -3.40
CA LEU A 109 6.13 9.80 -3.74
C LEU A 109 6.04 11.25 -4.25
N THR A 110 5.27 11.43 -5.33
CA THR A 110 4.98 12.76 -5.86
C THR A 110 3.81 13.40 -5.10
N THR A 111 3.69 14.72 -5.19
CA THR A 111 2.57 15.47 -4.55
C THR A 111 1.27 15.37 -5.34
N SER A 112 1.30 14.78 -6.50
CA SER A 112 0.12 14.41 -7.30
C SER A 112 0.00 12.90 -7.35
N PHE A 113 -1.21 12.38 -7.49
CA PHE A 113 -1.41 10.96 -7.67
C PHE A 113 -0.62 10.42 -8.88
N ALA A 114 0.06 9.31 -8.67
CA ALA A 114 0.82 8.63 -9.71
C ALA A 114 0.71 7.12 -9.53
N ASP A 115 0.88 6.39 -10.61
CA ASP A 115 0.85 4.94 -10.63
C ASP A 115 2.22 4.36 -10.33
N TYR A 116 2.24 3.37 -9.45
CA TYR A 116 3.42 2.63 -9.06
C TYR A 116 3.17 1.13 -9.18
N ASN A 117 4.21 0.38 -9.38
CA ASN A 117 4.10 -1.08 -9.40
C ASN A 117 5.44 -1.71 -9.03
N PHE A 118 5.37 -2.97 -8.62
CA PHE A 118 6.53 -3.84 -8.55
C PHE A 118 6.15 -5.26 -8.95
N THR A 119 7.10 -5.95 -9.57
CA THR A 119 6.93 -7.33 -10.04
C THR A 119 7.58 -8.27 -9.05
N LEU A 120 6.86 -9.33 -8.68
CA LEU A 120 7.42 -10.39 -7.85
C LEU A 120 8.51 -11.13 -8.60
N SER A 121 9.58 -11.51 -7.90
CA SER A 121 10.52 -12.51 -8.41
C SER A 121 9.85 -13.89 -8.51
N SER A 122 10.46 -14.80 -9.26
CA SER A 122 9.95 -16.16 -9.34
C SER A 122 9.91 -16.85 -7.98
N SER A 123 10.88 -16.59 -7.11
CA SER A 123 10.90 -17.14 -5.75
C SER A 123 9.76 -16.61 -4.91
N GLU A 124 9.48 -15.31 -4.99
CA GLU A 124 8.37 -14.67 -4.28
C GLU A 124 7.03 -15.23 -4.76
N ALA A 125 6.83 -15.31 -6.07
CA ALA A 125 5.61 -15.88 -6.64
C ALA A 125 5.42 -17.34 -6.23
N ASN A 126 6.50 -18.15 -6.23
CA ASN A 126 6.45 -19.55 -5.81
C ASN A 126 6.18 -19.72 -4.30
N ALA A 127 6.39 -18.69 -3.50
CA ALA A 127 6.06 -18.72 -2.08
C ALA A 127 4.55 -18.60 -1.82
N ILE A 128 3.77 -18.17 -2.79
CA ILE A 128 2.30 -18.12 -2.67
C ILE A 128 1.76 -19.54 -2.80
N THR A 129 1.14 -20.03 -1.75
CA THR A 129 0.51 -21.37 -1.71
C THR A 129 -1.01 -21.30 -1.64
N ASP A 130 -1.57 -20.11 -1.35
CA ASP A 130 -3.01 -19.90 -1.25
C ASP A 130 -3.38 -18.53 -1.84
N TYR A 131 -3.91 -18.55 -3.04
CA TYR A 131 -4.36 -17.33 -3.75
C TYR A 131 -5.72 -16.81 -3.27
N SER A 132 -6.34 -17.47 -2.29
CA SER A 132 -7.57 -17.00 -1.64
C SER A 132 -7.30 -16.26 -0.30
N ASP A 133 -6.05 -16.17 0.14
CA ASP A 133 -5.68 -15.51 1.39
C ASP A 133 -4.63 -14.41 1.17
N LEU A 134 -4.70 -13.73 0.05
CA LEU A 134 -3.78 -12.63 -0.26
C LEU A 134 -4.24 -11.32 0.39
N ARG A 135 -3.27 -10.53 0.82
CA ARG A 135 -3.48 -9.22 1.46
C ARG A 135 -2.48 -8.21 0.95
N LEU A 136 -2.86 -6.94 0.97
CA LEU A 136 -1.95 -5.82 0.80
C LEU A 136 -1.82 -5.04 2.10
N ARG A 137 -0.58 -4.82 2.53
CA ARG A 137 -0.27 -3.98 3.68
C ARG A 137 0.41 -2.71 3.19
N PHE A 138 -0.07 -1.58 3.69
CA PHE A 138 0.48 -0.27 3.42
C PHE A 138 1.05 0.29 4.72
N VAL A 139 2.33 0.63 4.71
CA VAL A 139 3.00 1.22 5.86
C VAL A 139 3.54 2.58 5.45
N LEU A 140 2.99 3.62 6.03
CA LEU A 140 3.48 4.97 5.88
C LEU A 140 4.53 5.23 6.94
N SER A 141 5.72 5.65 6.53
CA SER A 141 6.80 6.01 7.45
C SER A 141 7.20 7.45 7.21
N ILE A 142 7.06 8.26 8.25
CA ILE A 142 7.58 9.62 8.25
C ILE A 142 9.05 9.52 8.62
N ILE A 143 9.92 9.78 7.65
CA ILE A 143 11.35 9.81 7.91
C ILE A 143 11.66 11.16 8.53
N HIS A 144 12.02 11.17 9.82
CA HIS A 144 12.75 12.30 10.35
C HIS A 144 14.12 12.33 9.68
N ILE A 145 14.30 13.27 8.76
CA ILE A 145 15.66 13.66 8.42
C ILE A 145 16.18 14.39 9.64
N SER A 146 16.84 13.66 10.53
CA SER A 146 17.67 14.30 11.53
C SER A 146 18.73 15.06 10.76
N GLU A 147 18.64 16.38 10.73
CA GLU A 147 19.73 17.19 10.23
C GLU A 147 21.01 16.79 10.98
N PRO A 148 22.13 16.59 10.27
CA PRO A 148 23.41 16.49 10.94
C PRO A 148 23.52 17.72 11.84
N THR A 149 23.89 17.49 13.09
CA THR A 149 24.09 18.51 14.10
C THR A 149 24.68 19.77 13.48
N ARG A 150 23.87 20.85 13.40
CA ARG A 150 24.39 22.14 13.00
C ARG A 150 25.38 22.60 14.06
N PRO A 151 26.62 22.93 13.71
CA PRO A 151 27.44 23.69 14.60
C PRO A 151 26.75 25.04 14.80
N TYR A 152 26.44 25.31 16.01
CA TYR A 152 25.91 26.62 16.39
C TYR A 152 27.08 27.62 16.40
#